data_472c872ee7b955bbbb2183c2361da381
#
_entry.id   472c872ee7b955bbbb2183c2361da381
#
_cell.length_a   1.000
_cell.length_b   1.000
_cell.length_c   1.000
_cell.angle_alpha   90.00
_cell.angle_beta   90.00
_cell.angle_gamma   90.00
#
_symmetry.space_group_name_H-M   'P 1'
#
loop_
_entity.id
_entity.type
_entity.pdbx_description
1 polymer ?
#
loop_
_entity_poly.entity_id
_entity_poly.type
_entity_poly.pdbx_seq_one_letter_code
_entity_poly.pdbx_strand_id
1 'polypeptide(L)'
;MKAYACRGGVLFAAALSLALAGCGNPVIDVEVAALGGEVTGVNPGEFHRPGQPCLACHGVYGGASPRMSIAGTIFAAPIDKFPTPVEGVNVVITDSFGIKNGKGPTETPPERKTNCVGNFYFTSDDFNPGFPLEAKIECPTKPGSKDTIGRYMSSRISREGSCAACHDGKRDQGSPGWVYCVEDPKESPFKPPGSDCQGVPK
;
A
#
# COMPACT_ATOMS: atom_id res chain seq x y z
N MET A 1 60.58 -16.17 32.04
CA MET A 1 59.13 -16.30 31.93
C MET A 1 58.70 -15.44 30.76
N LYS A 2 58.29 -16.01 29.62
CA LYS A 2 57.85 -15.26 28.45
C LYS A 2 56.30 -15.17 28.48
N ALA A 3 55.76 -13.96 28.54
CA ALA A 3 54.31 -13.70 28.47
C ALA A 3 53.81 -13.85 27.01
N TYR A 4 52.94 -14.81 26.75
CA TYR A 4 52.19 -14.92 25.51
C TYR A 4 50.92 -14.11 25.64
N ALA A 5 50.90 -12.95 24.99
CA ALA A 5 49.70 -12.09 24.91
C ALA A 5 48.65 -12.71 23.95
N CYS A 6 47.44 -12.89 24.42
CA CYS A 6 46.30 -13.37 23.66
C CYS A 6 45.98 -12.42 22.47
N ARG A 7 46.38 -12.77 21.26
CA ARG A 7 46.00 -12.11 20.00
C ARG A 7 44.68 -12.66 19.40
N GLY A 8 44.00 -13.58 20.08
CA GLY A 8 42.79 -14.24 19.59
C GLY A 8 41.48 -13.48 19.81
N GLY A 9 41.45 -12.51 20.73
CA GLY A 9 40.18 -11.88 21.14
C GLY A 9 39.59 -10.90 20.14
N VAL A 10 40.42 -10.23 19.33
CA VAL A 10 39.94 -9.17 18.40
C VAL A 10 39.29 -9.76 17.16
N LEU A 11 39.73 -10.91 16.67
CA LEU A 11 39.13 -11.57 15.50
C LEU A 11 37.75 -12.17 15.82
N PHE A 12 37.52 -12.64 17.07
CA PHE A 12 36.22 -13.18 17.48
C PHE A 12 35.16 -12.07 17.66
N ALA A 13 35.54 -10.90 18.15
CA ALA A 13 34.66 -9.75 18.29
C ALA A 13 34.24 -9.17 16.92
N ALA A 14 35.16 -9.13 15.94
CA ALA A 14 34.85 -8.68 14.59
C ALA A 14 33.93 -9.65 13.82
N ALA A 15 34.08 -10.97 14.01
CA ALA A 15 33.21 -11.98 13.41
C ALA A 15 31.78 -11.93 14.00
N LEU A 16 31.62 -11.64 15.29
CA LEU A 16 30.32 -11.53 15.95
C LEU A 16 29.58 -10.27 15.54
N SER A 17 30.29 -9.15 15.25
CA SER A 17 29.68 -7.91 14.78
C SER A 17 29.17 -8.02 13.33
N LEU A 18 29.80 -8.80 12.47
CA LEU A 18 29.30 -9.07 11.11
C LEU A 18 28.07 -10.00 11.11
N ALA A 19 27.94 -10.90 12.07
CA ALA A 19 26.78 -11.78 12.20
C ALA A 19 25.50 -11.04 12.65
N LEU A 20 25.64 -9.90 13.34
CA LEU A 20 24.51 -9.07 13.78
C LEU A 20 23.99 -8.11 12.69
N ALA A 21 24.74 -7.90 11.60
CA ALA A 21 24.32 -7.07 10.47
C ALA A 21 23.39 -7.79 9.49
N GLY A 22 23.09 -9.07 9.68
CA GLY A 22 22.35 -9.93 8.77
C GLY A 22 20.86 -10.12 9.08
N CYS A 23 20.24 -9.25 9.92
CA CYS A 23 18.82 -9.40 10.30
C CYS A 23 17.82 -8.73 9.32
N GLY A 24 18.26 -8.20 8.19
CA GLY A 24 17.41 -7.71 7.12
C GLY A 24 16.92 -8.86 6.22
N ASN A 25 15.80 -8.64 5.52
CA ASN A 25 15.38 -9.53 4.42
C ASN A 25 15.93 -8.97 3.10
N PRO A 26 17.02 -9.53 2.54
CA PRO A 26 17.68 -8.92 1.39
C PRO A 26 16.78 -8.82 0.14
N VAL A 27 15.77 -9.67 0.01
CA VAL A 27 14.80 -9.61 -1.09
C VAL A 27 13.91 -8.37 -0.93
N ILE A 28 13.39 -8.12 0.26
CA ILE A 28 12.58 -6.95 0.56
C ILE A 28 13.42 -5.67 0.50
N ASP A 29 14.65 -5.70 0.99
CA ASP A 29 15.55 -4.54 0.96
C ASP A 29 15.84 -4.09 -0.49
N VAL A 30 16.01 -5.03 -1.42
CA VAL A 30 16.18 -4.75 -2.84
C VAL A 30 14.89 -4.17 -3.45
N GLU A 31 13.73 -4.73 -3.13
CA GLU A 31 12.43 -4.24 -3.59
C GLU A 31 12.18 -2.81 -3.08
N VAL A 32 12.38 -2.56 -1.80
CA VAL A 32 12.22 -1.24 -1.19
C VAL A 32 13.19 -0.22 -1.81
N ALA A 33 14.45 -0.61 -2.03
CA ALA A 33 15.44 0.26 -2.69
C ALA A 33 15.03 0.62 -4.13
N ALA A 34 14.41 -0.31 -4.86
CA ALA A 34 13.92 -0.09 -6.22
C ALA A 34 12.73 0.90 -6.28
N LEU A 35 11.99 1.08 -5.18
CA LEU A 35 10.91 2.07 -5.09
C LEU A 35 11.42 3.52 -5.03
N GLY A 36 12.70 3.72 -4.80
CA GLY A 36 13.32 5.04 -4.66
C GLY A 36 13.06 5.71 -3.30
N GLY A 37 13.55 6.94 -3.15
CA GLY A 37 13.38 7.74 -1.94
C GLY A 37 11.98 8.35 -1.79
N GLU A 38 11.74 8.98 -0.64
CA GLU A 38 10.53 9.77 -0.41
C GLU A 38 10.48 10.99 -1.35
N VAL A 39 9.27 11.38 -1.72
CA VAL A 39 9.06 12.61 -2.50
C VAL A 39 9.41 13.81 -1.63
N THR A 40 10.31 14.66 -2.11
CA THR A 40 10.71 15.88 -1.40
C THR A 40 9.50 16.76 -1.11
N GLY A 41 9.36 17.21 0.14
CA GLY A 41 8.26 18.06 0.58
C GLY A 41 7.00 17.31 1.01
N VAL A 42 6.98 15.98 0.95
CA VAL A 42 5.94 15.12 1.52
C VAL A 42 6.47 14.51 2.82
N ASN A 43 5.79 14.78 3.93
CA ASN A 43 6.15 14.18 5.21
C ASN A 43 5.80 12.69 5.25
N PRO A 44 6.57 11.85 5.98
CA PRO A 44 6.17 10.48 6.31
C PRO A 44 4.78 10.46 6.97
N GLY A 45 3.92 9.54 6.57
CA GLY A 45 2.56 9.41 7.10
C GLY A 45 1.60 8.81 6.08
N GLU A 46 0.30 8.90 6.31
CA GLU A 46 -0.74 8.28 5.49
C GLU A 46 -0.86 8.83 4.06
N PHE A 47 -0.22 9.97 3.78
CA PHE A 47 -0.25 10.63 2.47
C PHE A 47 0.96 10.33 1.59
N HIS A 48 1.96 9.58 2.09
CA HIS A 48 3.15 9.30 1.31
C HIS A 48 2.94 8.19 0.26
N ARG A 49 3.76 8.19 -0.78
CA ARG A 49 3.95 7.12 -1.77
C ARG A 49 2.69 6.56 -2.43
N PRO A 50 1.75 7.41 -2.93
CA PRO A 50 0.57 6.91 -3.64
C PRO A 50 0.97 6.07 -4.86
N GLY A 51 0.25 4.97 -5.09
CA GLY A 51 0.49 4.05 -6.22
C GLY A 51 1.67 3.10 -6.04
N GLN A 52 2.36 3.10 -4.89
CA GLN A 52 3.44 2.17 -4.61
C GLN A 52 2.95 0.97 -3.78
N PRO A 53 3.67 -0.18 -3.81
CA PRO A 53 3.31 -1.38 -3.05
C PRO A 53 3.60 -1.18 -1.55
N CYS A 54 2.62 -0.66 -0.82
CA CYS A 54 2.74 -0.31 0.60
C CYS A 54 3.29 -1.44 1.47
N LEU A 55 2.89 -2.68 1.19
CA LEU A 55 3.29 -3.84 2.00
C LEU A 55 4.76 -4.25 1.79
N ALA A 56 5.45 -3.72 0.79
CA ALA A 56 6.90 -3.87 0.69
C ALA A 56 7.60 -3.31 1.94
N CYS A 57 7.13 -2.15 2.44
CA CYS A 57 7.63 -1.55 3.68
C CYS A 57 6.79 -1.92 4.90
N HIS A 58 5.46 -1.91 4.80
CA HIS A 58 4.52 -2.09 5.90
C HIS A 58 3.99 -3.51 6.09
N GLY A 59 4.45 -4.46 5.30
CA GLY A 59 4.12 -5.88 5.43
C GLY A 59 4.91 -6.57 6.54
N VAL A 60 4.73 -7.89 6.62
CA VAL A 60 5.35 -8.74 7.66
C VAL A 60 6.88 -8.64 7.69
N TYR A 61 7.50 -8.43 6.55
CA TYR A 61 8.95 -8.43 6.38
C TYR A 61 9.56 -7.04 6.16
N GLY A 62 8.74 -6.01 5.97
CA GLY A 62 9.22 -4.67 5.60
C GLY A 62 9.68 -3.81 6.78
N GLY A 63 9.22 -4.11 8.00
CA GLY A 63 9.68 -3.45 9.24
C GLY A 63 9.11 -2.06 9.50
N ALA A 64 8.39 -1.42 8.57
CA ALA A 64 7.78 -0.11 8.80
C ALA A 64 6.49 -0.22 9.64
N SER A 65 6.20 0.84 10.41
CA SER A 65 4.98 0.96 11.23
C SER A 65 4.04 2.00 10.63
N PRO A 66 2.71 1.81 10.69
CA PRO A 66 1.99 0.63 11.20
C PRO A 66 2.15 -0.58 10.29
N ARG A 67 2.01 -1.80 10.87
CA ARG A 67 1.94 -3.01 10.07
C ARG A 67 0.58 -3.08 9.37
N MET A 68 0.60 -3.31 8.05
CA MET A 68 -0.59 -3.36 7.23
C MET A 68 -0.85 -4.77 6.72
N SER A 69 -2.13 -5.13 6.60
CA SER A 69 -2.58 -6.37 5.97
C SER A 69 -3.03 -6.15 4.53
N ILE A 70 -3.66 -5.02 4.26
CA ILE A 70 -4.12 -4.60 2.94
C ILE A 70 -3.89 -3.11 2.80
N ALA A 71 -3.40 -2.69 1.62
CA ALA A 71 -3.25 -1.28 1.30
C ALA A 71 -3.26 -1.03 -0.21
N GLY A 72 -3.57 0.19 -0.61
CA GLY A 72 -3.56 0.58 -2.00
C GLY A 72 -3.88 2.04 -2.23
N THR A 73 -3.94 2.41 -3.50
CA THR A 73 -4.29 3.75 -3.95
C THR A 73 -5.34 3.67 -5.05
N ILE A 74 -6.34 4.54 -4.99
CA ILE A 74 -7.41 4.64 -5.98
C ILE A 74 -7.24 5.93 -6.78
N PHE A 75 -7.31 5.80 -8.10
CA PHE A 75 -7.16 6.90 -9.03
C PHE A 75 -8.46 7.17 -9.79
N ALA A 76 -8.51 8.31 -10.47
CA ALA A 76 -9.70 8.75 -11.21
C ALA A 76 -9.95 7.87 -12.43
N ALA A 77 -8.91 7.61 -13.22
CA ALA A 77 -9.00 6.90 -14.48
C ALA A 77 -7.76 6.02 -14.75
N PRO A 78 -7.86 5.03 -15.68
CA PRO A 78 -6.81 4.04 -15.89
C PRO A 78 -5.57 4.54 -16.62
N ILE A 79 -5.65 5.70 -17.24
CA ILE A 79 -4.65 6.18 -18.20
C ILE A 79 -4.14 7.52 -17.74
N ASP A 80 -2.99 7.51 -17.07
CA ASP A 80 -2.22 8.75 -16.93
C ASP A 80 -0.80 8.46 -16.47
N LYS A 81 0.14 9.19 -17.01
CA LYS A 81 1.51 9.21 -16.53
C LYS A 81 1.60 9.75 -15.10
N PHE A 82 0.61 10.59 -14.72
CA PHE A 82 0.40 11.12 -13.38
C PHE A 82 -1.09 11.03 -13.04
N PRO A 83 -1.56 9.86 -12.61
CA PRO A 83 -2.98 9.65 -12.39
C PRO A 83 -3.50 10.51 -11.23
N THR A 84 -4.64 11.14 -11.44
CA THR A 84 -5.34 11.93 -10.40
C THR A 84 -5.85 10.99 -9.30
N PRO A 85 -5.43 11.14 -8.04
CA PRO A 85 -5.96 10.35 -6.95
C PRO A 85 -7.41 10.76 -6.61
N VAL A 86 -8.17 9.83 -6.04
CA VAL A 86 -9.57 10.09 -5.63
C VAL A 86 -9.72 9.94 -4.14
N GLU A 87 -10.16 11.03 -3.49
CA GLU A 87 -10.54 11.05 -2.08
C GLU A 87 -11.97 10.54 -1.87
N GLY A 88 -12.20 9.89 -0.72
CA GLY A 88 -13.54 9.50 -0.28
C GLY A 88 -14.10 8.23 -0.94
N VAL A 89 -13.31 7.48 -1.68
CA VAL A 89 -13.69 6.16 -2.19
C VAL A 89 -13.78 5.18 -1.03
N ASN A 90 -14.93 4.54 -0.84
CA ASN A 90 -15.08 3.49 0.17
C ASN A 90 -14.58 2.16 -0.40
N VAL A 91 -13.64 1.53 0.29
CA VAL A 91 -13.05 0.25 -0.09
C VAL A 91 -13.64 -0.85 0.79
N VAL A 92 -14.20 -1.88 0.16
CA VAL A 92 -14.76 -3.05 0.82
C VAL A 92 -13.96 -4.28 0.41
N ILE A 93 -13.33 -4.90 1.38
CA ILE A 93 -12.61 -6.17 1.22
C ILE A 93 -13.40 -7.24 1.93
N THR A 94 -13.69 -8.34 1.23
CA THR A 94 -14.33 -9.51 1.79
C THR A 94 -13.33 -10.67 1.76
N ASP A 95 -13.11 -11.29 2.88
CA ASP A 95 -12.21 -12.44 3.00
C ASP A 95 -12.89 -13.78 2.66
N SER A 96 -12.13 -14.87 2.68
CA SER A 96 -12.62 -16.22 2.37
C SER A 96 -13.69 -16.74 3.36
N PHE A 97 -13.83 -16.11 4.53
CA PHE A 97 -14.83 -16.44 5.55
C PHE A 97 -16.07 -15.53 5.48
N GLY A 98 -16.11 -14.61 4.51
CA GLY A 98 -17.18 -13.63 4.36
C GLY A 98 -17.09 -12.44 5.32
N ILE A 99 -15.96 -12.27 6.01
CA ILE A 99 -15.69 -11.12 6.87
C ILE A 99 -15.40 -9.90 5.99
N LYS A 100 -16.12 -8.80 6.22
CA LYS A 100 -16.00 -7.55 5.46
C LYS A 100 -15.34 -6.47 6.30
N ASN A 101 -14.18 -5.98 5.87
CA ASN A 101 -13.44 -4.95 6.59
C ASN A 101 -13.29 -5.23 8.09
N GLY A 102 -13.09 -6.51 8.47
CA GLY A 102 -12.94 -6.94 9.86
C GLY A 102 -14.26 -7.19 10.61
N LYS A 103 -15.42 -7.12 9.94
CA LYS A 103 -16.73 -7.41 10.54
C LYS A 103 -17.40 -8.64 9.93
N GLY A 104 -18.11 -9.38 10.75
CA GLY A 104 -18.80 -10.60 10.34
C GLY A 104 -19.85 -10.38 9.26
N PRO A 105 -20.31 -11.45 8.58
CA PRO A 105 -21.19 -11.36 7.42
C PRO A 105 -22.52 -10.64 7.67
N THR A 106 -22.99 -10.64 8.91
CA THR A 106 -24.27 -10.01 9.34
C THR A 106 -24.09 -8.60 9.91
N GLU A 107 -22.86 -8.13 10.07
CA GLU A 107 -22.55 -6.82 10.62
C GLU A 107 -22.33 -5.81 9.50
N THR A 108 -22.60 -4.54 9.77
CA THR A 108 -22.25 -3.44 8.85
C THR A 108 -20.73 -3.24 8.88
N PRO A 109 -20.04 -3.40 7.74
CA PRO A 109 -18.61 -3.18 7.70
C PRO A 109 -18.27 -1.71 7.94
N PRO A 110 -17.18 -1.41 8.66
CA PRO A 110 -16.72 -0.03 8.81
C PRO A 110 -16.30 0.53 7.45
N GLU A 111 -16.62 1.79 7.21
CA GLU A 111 -16.14 2.49 6.03
C GLU A 111 -14.61 2.60 6.08
N ARG A 112 -13.97 2.30 4.95
CA ARG A 112 -12.54 2.51 4.74
C ARG A 112 -12.36 3.42 3.54
N LYS A 113 -12.29 4.72 3.80
CA LYS A 113 -12.22 5.74 2.75
C LYS A 113 -10.78 6.08 2.39
N THR A 114 -10.57 6.36 1.12
CA THR A 114 -9.31 6.92 0.64
C THR A 114 -9.13 8.36 1.11
N ASN A 115 -7.88 8.72 1.40
CA ASN A 115 -7.48 10.10 1.71
C ASN A 115 -7.26 10.94 0.43
N CYS A 116 -6.84 12.19 0.58
CA CYS A 116 -6.71 13.13 -0.54
C CYS A 116 -5.67 12.74 -1.61
N VAL A 117 -4.75 11.82 -1.31
CA VAL A 117 -3.85 11.20 -2.30
C VAL A 117 -4.33 9.83 -2.77
N GLY A 118 -5.58 9.47 -2.48
CA GLY A 118 -6.19 8.22 -2.89
C GLY A 118 -5.75 6.99 -2.08
N ASN A 119 -4.92 7.14 -1.06
CA ASN A 119 -4.44 6.02 -0.26
C ASN A 119 -5.49 5.51 0.71
N PHE A 120 -5.53 4.18 0.89
CA PHE A 120 -6.25 3.50 1.97
C PHE A 120 -5.39 2.36 2.50
N TYR A 121 -5.64 1.96 3.74
CA TYR A 121 -5.01 0.77 4.32
C TYR A 121 -5.85 0.18 5.46
N PHE A 122 -5.62 -1.10 5.72
CA PHE A 122 -6.05 -1.80 6.92
C PHE A 122 -4.80 -2.20 7.69
N THR A 123 -4.76 -1.91 8.99
CA THR A 123 -3.71 -2.45 9.84
C THR A 123 -3.97 -3.94 10.10
N SER A 124 -2.93 -4.70 10.41
CA SER A 124 -3.08 -6.11 10.76
C SER A 124 -3.91 -6.31 12.04
N ASP A 125 -3.99 -5.29 12.90
CA ASP A 125 -4.80 -5.32 14.11
C ASP A 125 -6.28 -5.03 13.82
N ASP A 126 -6.58 -4.15 12.85
CA ASP A 126 -7.96 -3.84 12.43
C ASP A 126 -8.60 -5.01 11.66
N PHE A 127 -7.84 -5.59 10.74
CA PHE A 127 -8.30 -6.65 9.86
C PHE A 127 -7.14 -7.49 9.35
N ASN A 128 -7.10 -8.75 9.74
CA ASN A 128 -6.14 -9.75 9.25
C ASN A 128 -6.89 -10.83 8.46
N PRO A 129 -7.14 -10.62 7.15
CA PRO A 129 -8.05 -11.44 6.37
C PRO A 129 -7.50 -12.80 6.00
N GLY A 130 -8.40 -13.79 5.87
CA GLY A 130 -8.11 -15.06 5.23
C GLY A 130 -8.22 -14.96 3.71
N PHE A 131 -7.15 -15.31 3.00
CA PHE A 131 -7.18 -15.37 1.53
C PHE A 131 -7.93 -16.61 1.01
N PRO A 132 -8.53 -16.55 -0.21
CA PRO A 132 -8.53 -15.43 -1.16
C PRO A 132 -9.51 -14.34 -0.81
N LEU A 133 -9.23 -13.09 -1.26
CA LEU A 133 -10.06 -11.93 -0.99
C LEU A 133 -10.88 -11.53 -2.22
N GLU A 134 -12.03 -10.91 -1.98
CA GLU A 134 -12.80 -10.15 -2.97
C GLU A 134 -12.70 -8.66 -2.65
N ALA A 135 -12.51 -7.83 -3.67
CA ALA A 135 -12.40 -6.39 -3.52
C ALA A 135 -13.51 -5.67 -4.29
N LYS A 136 -14.13 -4.70 -3.63
CA LYS A 136 -15.08 -3.74 -4.20
C LYS A 136 -14.65 -2.35 -3.80
N ILE A 137 -14.77 -1.39 -4.73
CA ILE A 137 -14.68 0.03 -4.43
C ILE A 137 -16.01 0.72 -4.72
N GLU A 138 -16.35 1.71 -3.91
CA GLU A 138 -17.54 2.54 -4.06
C GLU A 138 -17.06 3.96 -4.30
N CYS A 139 -17.00 4.31 -5.58
CA CYS A 139 -16.52 5.61 -6.04
C CYS A 139 -17.61 6.66 -5.94
N PRO A 140 -17.35 7.83 -5.33
CA PRO A 140 -18.30 8.93 -5.39
C PRO A 140 -18.53 9.36 -6.85
N THR A 141 -19.76 9.72 -7.21
CA THR A 141 -20.11 10.17 -8.58
C THR A 141 -19.45 11.50 -8.95
N LYS A 142 -19.08 12.30 -7.95
CA LYS A 142 -18.30 13.54 -8.04
C LYS A 142 -17.67 13.85 -6.68
N PRO A 143 -16.67 14.73 -6.61
CA PRO A 143 -16.06 15.11 -5.33
C PRO A 143 -17.09 15.50 -4.27
N GLY A 144 -17.02 14.88 -3.08
CA GLY A 144 -17.92 15.11 -1.96
C GLY A 144 -19.34 14.54 -2.09
N SER A 145 -19.67 13.80 -3.16
CA SER A 145 -20.96 13.15 -3.32
C SER A 145 -21.15 12.00 -2.35
N LYS A 146 -22.38 11.81 -1.86
CA LYS A 146 -22.82 10.60 -1.16
C LYS A 146 -23.26 9.49 -2.11
N ASP A 147 -23.63 9.86 -3.35
CA ASP A 147 -23.98 8.88 -4.39
C ASP A 147 -22.71 8.22 -4.91
N THR A 148 -22.71 6.89 -5.00
CA THR A 148 -21.55 6.11 -5.38
C THR A 148 -21.84 5.15 -6.52
N ILE A 149 -20.80 4.82 -7.28
CA ILE A 149 -20.80 3.76 -8.29
C ILE A 149 -19.89 2.64 -7.79
N GLY A 150 -20.44 1.43 -7.66
CA GLY A 150 -19.68 0.26 -7.25
C GLY A 150 -18.86 -0.33 -8.40
N ARG A 151 -17.59 -0.66 -8.15
CA ARG A 151 -16.73 -1.42 -9.05
C ARG A 151 -16.16 -2.63 -8.32
N TYR A 152 -16.11 -3.74 -9.01
CA TYR A 152 -15.64 -5.00 -8.46
C TYR A 152 -14.40 -5.48 -9.21
N MET A 153 -13.47 -6.04 -8.48
CA MET A 153 -12.38 -6.80 -9.07
C MET A 153 -12.94 -8.11 -9.64
N SER A 154 -12.64 -8.41 -10.90
CA SER A 154 -13.17 -9.61 -11.59
C SER A 154 -12.53 -10.91 -11.12
N SER A 155 -11.33 -10.84 -10.55
CA SER A 155 -10.58 -11.98 -10.01
C SER A 155 -10.42 -11.87 -8.49
N ARG A 156 -10.23 -13.02 -7.83
CA ARG A 156 -9.90 -13.03 -6.39
C ARG A 156 -8.42 -12.75 -6.18
N ILE A 157 -8.12 -12.07 -5.09
CA ILE A 157 -6.75 -11.80 -4.63
C ILE A 157 -6.29 -13.01 -3.82
N SER A 158 -5.25 -13.70 -4.28
CA SER A 158 -4.85 -14.99 -3.70
C SER A 158 -3.90 -14.89 -2.49
N ARG A 159 -3.00 -13.91 -2.46
CA ARG A 159 -1.98 -13.79 -1.38
C ARG A 159 -1.54 -12.38 -1.08
N GLU A 160 -1.62 -11.47 -2.04
CA GLU A 160 -0.99 -10.15 -1.96
C GLU A 160 -2.00 -9.11 -1.49
N GLY A 161 -1.76 -8.50 -0.33
CA GLY A 161 -2.61 -7.45 0.21
C GLY A 161 -2.31 -6.05 -0.33
N SER A 162 -1.19 -5.89 -1.06
CA SER A 162 -0.84 -4.63 -1.71
C SER A 162 -1.45 -4.55 -3.10
N CYS A 163 -2.43 -3.68 -3.30
CA CYS A 163 -3.07 -3.52 -4.62
C CYS A 163 -2.05 -3.13 -5.70
N ALA A 164 -1.08 -2.28 -5.36
CA ALA A 164 -0.06 -1.81 -6.29
C ALA A 164 0.98 -2.87 -6.68
N ALA A 165 1.02 -4.03 -6.02
CA ALA A 165 1.88 -5.14 -6.45
C ALA A 165 1.43 -5.73 -7.80
N CYS A 166 0.13 -5.57 -8.13
CA CYS A 166 -0.43 -5.96 -9.43
C CYS A 166 -0.89 -4.75 -10.24
N HIS A 167 -1.44 -3.73 -9.57
CA HIS A 167 -1.99 -2.52 -10.15
C HIS A 167 -0.97 -1.37 -10.11
N ASP A 168 0.11 -1.49 -10.86
CA ASP A 168 1.27 -0.56 -10.84
C ASP A 168 1.29 0.45 -12.02
N GLY A 169 0.24 0.49 -12.82
CA GLY A 169 0.13 1.37 -13.99
C GLY A 169 0.93 0.93 -15.22
N LYS A 170 1.74 -0.13 -15.15
CA LYS A 170 2.60 -0.62 -16.24
C LYS A 170 1.86 -1.61 -17.14
N ARG A 171 0.83 -1.15 -17.82
CA ARG A 171 -0.01 -2.00 -18.70
C ARG A 171 0.76 -2.70 -19.81
N ASP A 172 1.80 -2.09 -20.32
CA ASP A 172 2.71 -2.63 -21.32
C ASP A 172 3.56 -3.80 -20.79
N GLN A 173 3.64 -3.97 -19.47
CA GLN A 173 4.34 -5.07 -18.79
C GLN A 173 3.39 -6.11 -18.17
N GLY A 174 2.10 -6.09 -18.55
CA GLY A 174 1.10 -7.08 -18.11
C GLY A 174 0.34 -6.71 -16.83
N SER A 175 0.55 -5.52 -16.28
CA SER A 175 -0.29 -4.99 -15.21
C SER A 175 -1.72 -4.71 -15.72
N PRO A 176 -2.78 -4.94 -14.91
CA PRO A 176 -4.13 -4.49 -15.26
C PRO A 176 -4.27 -2.95 -15.25
N GLY A 177 -3.22 -2.23 -14.86
CA GLY A 177 -3.21 -0.79 -14.69
C GLY A 177 -3.71 -0.38 -13.30
N TRP A 178 -3.78 0.92 -13.07
CA TRP A 178 -4.24 1.47 -11.80
C TRP A 178 -5.65 1.01 -11.42
N VAL A 179 -5.95 0.91 -10.13
CA VAL A 179 -7.32 0.81 -9.64
C VAL A 179 -7.98 2.18 -9.79
N TYR A 180 -9.12 2.26 -10.47
CA TYR A 180 -9.72 3.52 -10.89
C TYR A 180 -11.24 3.58 -10.78
N CYS A 181 -11.77 4.80 -10.72
CA CYS A 181 -13.20 5.07 -10.59
C CYS A 181 -13.92 5.21 -11.94
N VAL A 182 -13.31 5.81 -12.94
CA VAL A 182 -13.92 6.17 -14.23
C VAL A 182 -13.15 5.52 -15.38
N GLU A 183 -13.87 4.97 -16.37
CA GLU A 183 -13.25 4.34 -17.55
C GLU A 183 -12.58 5.34 -18.48
N ASP A 184 -13.34 6.38 -18.84
CA ASP A 184 -12.86 7.44 -19.73
C ASP A 184 -12.30 8.61 -18.91
N PRO A 185 -11.00 8.93 -19.02
CA PRO A 185 -10.40 10.08 -18.33
C PRO A 185 -11.09 11.42 -18.64
N LYS A 186 -11.70 11.55 -19.82
CA LYS A 186 -12.40 12.78 -20.23
C LYS A 186 -13.72 13.00 -19.48
N GLU A 187 -14.30 11.93 -18.96
CA GLU A 187 -15.53 11.96 -18.16
C GLU A 187 -15.26 12.09 -16.67
N SER A 188 -13.99 12.12 -16.27
CA SER A 188 -13.62 12.19 -14.86
C SER A 188 -14.00 13.53 -14.24
N PRO A 189 -14.83 13.55 -13.19
CA PRO A 189 -15.15 14.75 -12.43
C PRO A 189 -14.06 15.12 -11.42
N PHE A 190 -13.07 14.27 -11.25
CA PHE A 190 -12.01 14.43 -10.24
C PHE A 190 -10.89 15.30 -10.78
N LYS A 191 -10.30 16.09 -9.89
CA LYS A 191 -9.16 16.97 -10.16
C LYS A 191 -7.97 16.58 -9.28
N PRO A 192 -6.75 16.93 -9.68
CA PRO A 192 -5.59 16.78 -8.80
C PRO A 192 -5.84 17.42 -7.42
N PRO A 193 -5.29 16.85 -6.34
CA PRO A 193 -5.48 17.37 -5.00
C PRO A 193 -4.93 18.80 -4.87
N GLY A 194 -5.60 19.62 -4.09
CA GLY A 194 -5.18 20.98 -3.80
C GLY A 194 -3.97 21.03 -2.86
N SER A 195 -3.43 22.22 -2.66
CA SER A 195 -2.28 22.48 -1.76
C SER A 195 -2.57 22.23 -0.27
N ASP A 196 -3.83 22.05 0.09
CA ASP A 196 -4.30 21.65 1.42
C ASP A 196 -4.09 20.17 1.71
N CYS A 197 -3.94 19.35 0.67
CA CYS A 197 -3.57 17.94 0.82
C CYS A 197 -2.11 17.79 1.22
N GLN A 198 -1.86 17.13 2.37
CA GLN A 198 -0.51 16.96 2.92
C GLN A 198 0.41 16.07 2.06
N GLY A 199 -0.14 15.31 1.15
CA GLY A 199 0.61 14.47 0.20
C GLY A 199 1.05 15.20 -1.07
N VAL A 200 0.74 16.49 -1.21
CA VAL A 200 1.23 17.31 -2.32
C VAL A 200 2.49 18.05 -1.86
N PRO A 201 3.60 17.95 -2.60
CA PRO A 201 4.83 18.69 -2.28
C PRO A 201 4.57 20.20 -2.20
N LYS A 202 5.13 20.83 -1.18
CA LYS A 202 5.03 22.28 -0.95
C LYS A 202 6.25 22.98 -1.51
#